data_2caea3ec85836e2385a2f474ca1886d8
#
_entry.id   2caea3ec85836e2385a2f474ca1886d8
#
_cell.length_a   1.000
_cell.length_b   1.000
_cell.length_c   1.000
_cell.angle_alpha   90.00
_cell.angle_beta   90.00
_cell.angle_gamma   90.00
#
_symmetry.space_group_name_H-M   'P 1'
#
loop_
_entity.id
_entity.type
_entity.pdbx_description
1 polymer ?
#
loop_
_entity_poly.entity_id
_entity_poly.type
_entity_poly.pdbx_seq_one_letter_code
_entity_poly.pdbx_strand_id
1 'polypeptide(L)'
;MPTSATLIFGCGYLGQRVGRLLVERGQQVYGTTRGPGKADGLTAMGISPVIADVMEPGSLAHLPAVDRVLYCVGFDRKAGRSIRQVYVDGFRNFLDALGERQPGCPIVYASSTGVYGGNDGGWVDETSPADPQTESGRACFEAEELLLDRSDAQQLSAIVLRYAGLYGPSRIMRQESLKRGEPVVGSPDKFLNFIQIDDAAAVTVRALDEVEAEGRNLFLISDGHPVTRTEFYGVTAELLGAPPPRFESPAPGSPEAKREESNKRIDNRKLLDRWGNILRYPDVRAGLAASLAGP
;
A
#
# COMPACT_ATOMS: atom_id res chain seq x y z
N MET A 1 1.87 4.18 31.58
CA MET A 1 1.54 2.94 30.86
C MET A 1 2.73 2.59 30.00
N PRO A 2 3.09 1.32 29.82
CA PRO A 2 4.14 0.98 28.87
C PRO A 2 3.77 1.54 27.50
N THR A 3 4.70 2.19 26.84
CA THR A 3 4.51 2.72 25.50
C THR A 3 4.37 1.55 24.51
N SER A 4 3.26 1.49 23.77
CA SER A 4 3.06 0.45 22.75
C SER A 4 4.19 0.48 21.72
N ALA A 5 4.73 -0.69 21.38
CA ALA A 5 5.80 -0.87 20.42
C ALA A 5 5.26 -1.44 19.11
N THR A 6 5.60 -0.82 17.99
CA THR A 6 5.16 -1.22 16.65
C THR A 6 6.37 -1.50 15.75
N LEU A 7 6.38 -2.65 15.07
CA LEU A 7 7.32 -2.95 13.99
C LEU A 7 6.69 -2.60 12.64
N ILE A 8 7.34 -1.74 11.88
CA ILE A 8 6.99 -1.46 10.49
C ILE A 8 7.98 -2.23 9.60
N PHE A 9 7.54 -3.39 9.10
CA PHE A 9 8.34 -4.19 8.21
C PHE A 9 8.16 -3.72 6.76
N GLY A 10 9.22 -3.13 6.19
CA GLY A 10 9.18 -2.40 4.91
C GLY A 10 8.94 -0.90 5.10
N CYS A 11 9.78 -0.23 5.91
CA CYS A 11 9.63 1.18 6.24
C CYS A 11 10.01 2.11 5.07
N GLY A 12 9.21 2.03 3.98
CA GLY A 12 9.31 2.83 2.76
C GLY A 12 8.30 3.99 2.74
N TYR A 13 7.69 4.23 1.57
CA TYR A 13 6.84 5.40 1.32
C TYR A 13 5.62 5.50 2.25
N LEU A 14 4.90 4.40 2.48
CA LEU A 14 3.80 4.33 3.45
C LEU A 14 4.34 4.21 4.88
N GLY A 15 5.28 3.28 5.09
CA GLY A 15 5.76 2.95 6.42
C GLY A 15 6.39 4.14 7.17
N GLN A 16 7.13 5.02 6.49
CA GLN A 16 7.70 6.22 7.09
C GLN A 16 6.63 7.21 7.58
N ARG A 17 5.53 7.36 6.85
CA ARG A 17 4.42 8.24 7.28
C ARG A 17 3.67 7.67 8.46
N VAL A 18 3.38 6.37 8.43
CA VAL A 18 2.80 5.66 9.57
C VAL A 18 3.71 5.77 10.79
N GLY A 19 5.01 5.51 10.60
CA GLY A 19 6.00 5.59 11.67
C GLY A 19 6.06 6.98 12.32
N ARG A 20 6.04 8.05 11.52
CA ARG A 20 6.00 9.43 12.02
C ARG A 20 4.75 9.67 12.88
N LEU A 21 3.56 9.29 12.39
CA LEU A 21 2.31 9.46 13.14
C LEU A 21 2.31 8.70 14.47
N LEU A 22 2.92 7.52 14.52
CA LEU A 22 3.03 6.73 15.76
C LEU A 22 4.06 7.36 16.72
N VAL A 23 5.20 7.85 16.23
CA VAL A 23 6.22 8.56 17.02
C VAL A 23 5.63 9.85 17.61
N GLU A 24 4.88 10.64 16.83
CA GLU A 24 4.18 11.84 17.30
C GLU A 24 3.16 11.55 18.42
N ARG A 25 2.66 10.32 18.51
CA ARG A 25 1.81 9.83 19.61
C ARG A 25 2.61 9.27 20.80
N GLY A 26 3.93 9.38 20.78
CA GLY A 26 4.82 8.90 21.84
C GLY A 26 5.01 7.38 21.86
N GLN A 27 4.72 6.68 20.76
CA GLN A 27 4.89 5.22 20.67
C GLN A 27 6.32 4.86 20.28
N GLN A 28 6.78 3.69 20.71
CA GLN A 28 8.05 3.11 20.25
C GLN A 28 7.86 2.50 18.87
N VAL A 29 8.63 2.96 17.88
CA VAL A 29 8.52 2.48 16.49
C VAL A 29 9.85 1.92 16.02
N TYR A 30 9.82 0.71 15.50
CA TYR A 30 10.92 0.07 14.79
C TYR A 30 10.60 0.02 13.30
N GLY A 31 11.54 0.42 12.46
CA GLY A 31 11.35 0.44 11.00
C GLY A 31 12.43 -0.37 10.29
N THR A 32 12.05 -1.35 9.45
CA THR A 32 13.04 -2.14 8.73
C THR A 32 13.52 -1.47 7.47
N THR A 33 14.82 -1.63 7.20
CA THR A 33 15.48 -1.29 5.93
C THR A 33 16.47 -2.40 5.57
N ARG A 34 16.66 -2.66 4.27
CA ARG A 34 17.57 -3.71 3.77
C ARG A 34 19.05 -3.39 3.97
N GLY A 35 19.40 -2.15 4.22
CA GLY A 35 20.79 -1.77 4.41
C GLY A 35 20.93 -0.45 5.17
N PRO A 36 22.16 -0.14 5.65
CA PRO A 36 22.40 1.00 6.54
C PRO A 36 22.13 2.36 5.90
N GLY A 37 22.19 2.48 4.58
CA GLY A 37 22.08 3.76 3.88
C GLY A 37 20.77 4.53 4.07
N LYS A 38 19.74 3.90 4.65
CA LYS A 38 18.46 4.55 5.02
C LYS A 38 18.23 4.62 6.52
N ALA A 39 19.13 4.07 7.33
CA ALA A 39 18.98 4.00 8.78
C ALA A 39 18.95 5.40 9.41
N ASP A 40 19.87 6.27 9.01
CA ASP A 40 19.97 7.64 9.53
C ASP A 40 18.68 8.44 9.27
N GLY A 41 18.08 8.26 8.09
CA GLY A 41 16.81 8.90 7.76
C GLY A 41 15.65 8.41 8.64
N LEU A 42 15.61 7.13 9.02
CA LEU A 42 14.62 6.63 9.98
C LEU A 42 14.87 7.19 11.37
N THR A 43 16.12 7.19 11.81
CA THR A 43 16.51 7.76 13.11
C THR A 43 16.12 9.25 13.23
N ALA A 44 16.34 10.03 12.18
CA ALA A 44 15.94 11.44 12.15
C ALA A 44 14.41 11.64 12.27
N MET A 45 13.60 10.62 11.94
CA MET A 45 12.14 10.62 12.14
C MET A 45 11.72 10.08 13.51
N GLY A 46 12.66 9.73 14.40
CA GLY A 46 12.36 9.08 15.69
C GLY A 46 12.03 7.59 15.56
N ILE A 47 12.27 6.97 14.40
CA ILE A 47 12.04 5.56 14.15
C ILE A 47 13.34 4.80 14.37
N SER A 48 13.34 3.79 15.24
CA SER A 48 14.49 2.91 15.50
C SER A 48 14.75 2.01 14.30
N PRO A 49 15.88 2.13 13.58
CA PRO A 49 16.13 1.34 12.39
C PRO A 49 16.49 -0.11 12.74
N VAL A 50 15.95 -1.05 11.96
CA VAL A 50 16.27 -2.48 12.01
C VAL A 50 16.75 -2.91 10.63
N ILE A 51 17.96 -3.44 10.53
CA ILE A 51 18.48 -3.97 9.26
C ILE A 51 17.95 -5.39 9.07
N ALA A 52 17.01 -5.56 8.13
CA ALA A 52 16.40 -6.84 7.83
C ALA A 52 15.94 -6.92 6.37
N ASP A 53 16.15 -8.08 5.76
CA ASP A 53 15.67 -8.42 4.41
C ASP A 53 14.87 -9.73 4.48
N VAL A 54 13.63 -9.73 3.99
CA VAL A 54 12.78 -10.92 3.95
C VAL A 54 13.38 -12.07 3.13
N MET A 55 14.31 -11.77 2.24
CA MET A 55 15.01 -12.76 1.43
C MET A 55 16.28 -13.31 2.11
N GLU A 56 16.60 -12.82 3.29
CA GLU A 56 17.76 -13.22 4.10
C GLU A 56 17.27 -13.67 5.50
N PRO A 57 16.80 -14.92 5.66
CA PRO A 57 16.19 -15.40 6.92
C PRO A 57 17.02 -15.14 8.17
N GLY A 58 18.36 -15.20 8.06
CA GLY A 58 19.26 -14.89 9.17
C GLY A 58 19.14 -13.46 9.69
N SER A 59 18.75 -12.50 8.82
CA SER A 59 18.51 -11.10 9.22
C SER A 59 17.25 -10.94 10.07
N LEU A 60 16.31 -11.88 9.99
CA LEU A 60 15.04 -11.87 10.73
C LEU A 60 15.19 -12.39 12.16
N ALA A 61 16.30 -13.04 12.48
CA ALA A 61 16.56 -13.59 13.82
C ALA A 61 16.68 -12.52 14.93
N HIS A 62 16.84 -11.25 14.56
CA HIS A 62 17.05 -10.15 15.51
C HIS A 62 15.90 -9.10 15.51
N LEU A 63 14.72 -9.48 15.01
CA LEU A 63 13.57 -8.59 15.08
C LEU A 63 13.24 -8.25 16.54
N PRO A 64 12.92 -6.98 16.87
CA PRO A 64 12.57 -6.58 18.24
C PRO A 64 11.25 -7.21 18.69
N ALA A 65 11.08 -7.35 19.98
CA ALA A 65 9.79 -7.67 20.58
C ALA A 65 8.87 -6.44 20.45
N VAL A 66 7.65 -6.65 19.96
CA VAL A 66 6.67 -5.58 19.69
C VAL A 66 5.25 -6.07 19.99
N ASP A 67 4.33 -5.14 20.18
CA ASP A 67 2.93 -5.45 20.46
C ASP A 67 2.14 -5.72 19.16
N ARG A 68 2.61 -5.19 18.02
CA ARG A 68 1.94 -5.32 16.72
C ARG A 68 2.87 -5.03 15.55
N VAL A 69 2.50 -5.48 14.38
CA VAL A 69 3.28 -5.33 13.15
C VAL A 69 2.45 -4.65 12.05
N LEU A 70 3.05 -3.69 11.34
CA LEU A 70 2.66 -3.31 9.99
C LEU A 70 3.62 -3.98 9.00
N TYR A 71 3.10 -4.88 8.17
CA TYR A 71 3.86 -5.43 7.05
C TYR A 71 3.51 -4.69 5.75
N CYS A 72 4.44 -3.91 5.20
CA CYS A 72 4.25 -3.07 4.01
C CYS A 72 5.48 -3.08 3.08
N VAL A 73 6.03 -4.26 2.86
CA VAL A 73 7.18 -4.46 1.96
C VAL A 73 6.80 -4.14 0.53
N GLY A 74 7.52 -3.19 -0.09
CA GLY A 74 7.37 -2.84 -1.49
C GLY A 74 8.32 -3.62 -2.39
N PHE A 75 7.91 -3.82 -3.67
CA PHE A 75 8.74 -4.48 -4.68
C PHE A 75 9.74 -3.51 -5.30
N ASP A 76 11.00 -3.86 -5.22
CA ASP A 76 12.09 -3.15 -5.88
C ASP A 76 12.53 -3.92 -7.15
N ARG A 77 12.14 -3.39 -8.30
CA ARG A 77 12.47 -4.00 -9.62
C ARG A 77 13.96 -4.11 -9.89
N LYS A 78 14.80 -3.32 -9.19
CA LYS A 78 16.25 -3.30 -9.37
C LYS A 78 16.96 -4.35 -8.52
N ALA A 79 16.26 -5.01 -7.60
CA ALA A 79 16.86 -5.98 -6.67
C ALA A 79 17.12 -7.37 -7.29
N GLY A 80 16.78 -7.59 -8.57
CA GLY A 80 17.02 -8.86 -9.27
C GLY A 80 16.20 -10.06 -8.75
N ARG A 81 15.10 -9.79 -8.02
CA ARG A 81 14.17 -10.80 -7.49
C ARG A 81 12.85 -10.74 -8.26
N SER A 82 12.13 -11.86 -8.33
CA SER A 82 10.75 -11.83 -8.82
C SER A 82 9.80 -11.23 -7.77
N ILE A 83 8.67 -10.72 -8.23
CA ILE A 83 7.68 -10.14 -7.32
C ILE A 83 7.10 -11.21 -6.38
N ARG A 84 6.91 -12.44 -6.86
CA ARG A 84 6.46 -13.57 -6.06
C ARG A 84 7.46 -13.93 -4.96
N GLN A 85 8.78 -13.97 -5.29
CA GLN A 85 9.80 -14.21 -4.27
C GLN A 85 9.69 -13.19 -3.13
N VAL A 86 9.55 -11.90 -3.43
CA VAL A 86 9.50 -10.87 -2.40
C VAL A 86 8.19 -10.89 -1.61
N TYR A 87 7.05 -11.00 -2.31
CA TYR A 87 5.73 -10.85 -1.67
C TYR A 87 5.23 -12.13 -1.00
N VAL A 88 5.60 -13.31 -1.53
CA VAL A 88 5.12 -14.59 -0.99
C VAL A 88 6.20 -15.29 -0.17
N ASP A 89 7.35 -15.59 -0.81
CA ASP A 89 8.39 -16.36 -0.15
C ASP A 89 9.04 -15.53 0.98
N GLY A 90 9.30 -14.24 0.72
CA GLY A 90 9.78 -13.32 1.75
C GLY A 90 8.79 -13.09 2.88
N PHE A 91 7.49 -13.01 2.58
CA PHE A 91 6.47 -12.89 3.63
C PHE A 91 6.36 -14.17 4.45
N ARG A 92 6.48 -15.34 3.84
CA ARG A 92 6.56 -16.63 4.55
C ARG A 92 7.73 -16.65 5.54
N ASN A 93 8.93 -16.27 5.09
CA ASN A 93 10.11 -16.17 5.95
C ASN A 93 9.87 -15.25 7.16
N PHE A 94 9.22 -14.10 6.90
CA PHE A 94 8.86 -13.16 7.96
C PHE A 94 7.86 -13.77 8.96
N LEU A 95 6.78 -14.41 8.48
CA LEU A 95 5.77 -15.04 9.34
C LEU A 95 6.36 -16.19 10.18
N ASP A 96 7.27 -16.98 9.60
CA ASP A 96 7.97 -18.05 10.31
C ASP A 96 8.82 -17.45 11.46
N ALA A 97 9.65 -16.45 11.16
CA ALA A 97 10.50 -15.80 12.15
C ALA A 97 9.69 -15.07 13.24
N LEU A 98 8.56 -14.44 12.88
CA LEU A 98 7.68 -13.78 13.84
C LEU A 98 6.99 -14.82 14.73
N GLY A 99 6.43 -15.89 14.14
CA GLY A 99 5.71 -16.93 14.86
C GLY A 99 6.57 -17.69 15.87
N GLU A 100 7.85 -17.91 15.55
CA GLU A 100 8.82 -18.53 16.48
C GLU A 100 9.13 -17.63 17.69
N ARG A 101 9.16 -16.32 17.50
CA ARG A 101 9.60 -15.35 18.53
C ARG A 101 8.45 -14.75 19.32
N GLN A 102 7.35 -14.46 18.66
CA GLN A 102 6.19 -13.74 19.20
C GLN A 102 4.89 -14.36 18.63
N PRO A 103 4.55 -15.58 19.05
CA PRO A 103 3.34 -16.23 18.59
C PRO A 103 2.11 -15.36 18.92
N GLY A 104 1.20 -15.23 17.95
CA GLY A 104 -0.02 -14.43 18.12
C GLY A 104 0.15 -12.90 17.98
N CYS A 105 1.35 -12.40 17.66
CA CYS A 105 1.55 -10.96 17.47
C CYS A 105 0.66 -10.43 16.32
N PRO A 106 -0.23 -9.44 16.58
CA PRO A 106 -1.18 -8.93 15.59
C PRO A 106 -0.50 -8.29 14.37
N ILE A 107 -1.06 -8.51 13.18
CA ILE A 107 -0.50 -8.02 11.90
C ILE A 107 -1.51 -7.18 11.14
N VAL A 108 -1.10 -5.97 10.73
CA VAL A 108 -1.74 -5.22 9.64
C VAL A 108 -0.92 -5.45 8.37
N TYR A 109 -1.55 -6.02 7.35
CA TYR A 109 -0.90 -6.35 6.08
C TYR A 109 -1.33 -5.38 4.98
N ALA A 110 -0.36 -4.70 4.38
CA ALA A 110 -0.59 -3.79 3.25
C ALA A 110 -0.63 -4.59 1.94
N SER A 111 -1.84 -4.83 1.45
CA SER A 111 -2.14 -5.45 0.17
C SER A 111 -2.52 -4.41 -0.89
N SER A 112 -3.11 -4.85 -1.98
CA SER A 112 -3.47 -4.01 -3.14
C SER A 112 -4.83 -4.39 -3.71
N THR A 113 -5.61 -3.41 -4.17
CA THR A 113 -6.81 -3.66 -5.00
C THR A 113 -6.48 -4.28 -6.36
N GLY A 114 -5.18 -4.47 -6.68
CA GLY A 114 -4.72 -5.25 -7.82
C GLY A 114 -5.07 -6.74 -7.76
N VAL A 115 -5.54 -7.25 -6.62
CA VAL A 115 -6.09 -8.62 -6.46
C VAL A 115 -7.43 -8.79 -7.18
N TYR A 116 -8.16 -7.72 -7.44
CA TYR A 116 -9.37 -7.77 -8.25
C TYR A 116 -9.03 -7.63 -9.74
N GLY A 117 -9.67 -8.45 -10.55
CA GLY A 117 -9.58 -8.39 -12.01
C GLY A 117 -10.31 -7.18 -12.62
N GLY A 118 -10.60 -7.28 -13.90
CA GLY A 118 -11.51 -6.36 -14.59
C GLY A 118 -12.96 -6.62 -14.18
N ASN A 119 -13.74 -5.57 -14.10
CA ASN A 119 -15.18 -5.64 -13.85
C ASN A 119 -15.94 -4.66 -14.74
N ASP A 120 -15.48 -4.48 -15.95
CA ASP A 120 -16.05 -3.60 -17.00
C ASP A 120 -16.48 -2.20 -16.50
N GLY A 121 -15.72 -1.65 -15.55
CA GLY A 121 -16.04 -0.40 -14.86
C GLY A 121 -17.06 -0.55 -13.72
N GLY A 122 -17.46 -1.76 -13.36
CA GLY A 122 -18.35 -2.01 -12.22
C GLY A 122 -17.68 -1.74 -10.87
N TRP A 123 -18.51 -1.66 -9.82
CA TRP A 123 -18.06 -1.52 -8.45
C TRP A 123 -17.59 -2.86 -7.88
N VAL A 124 -16.52 -2.80 -7.08
CA VAL A 124 -16.03 -3.92 -6.29
C VAL A 124 -15.87 -3.50 -4.83
N ASP A 125 -16.20 -4.42 -3.93
CA ASP A 125 -16.11 -4.28 -2.49
C ASP A 125 -15.35 -5.47 -1.88
N GLU A 126 -15.34 -5.59 -0.56
CA GLU A 126 -14.65 -6.65 0.17
C GLU A 126 -15.25 -8.04 -0.06
N THR A 127 -16.51 -8.12 -0.52
CA THR A 127 -17.21 -9.39 -0.82
C THR A 127 -17.00 -9.85 -2.26
N SER A 128 -16.51 -8.96 -3.11
CA SER A 128 -16.24 -9.25 -4.52
C SER A 128 -15.13 -10.29 -4.65
N PRO A 129 -15.27 -11.26 -5.58
CA PRO A 129 -14.25 -12.31 -5.75
C PRO A 129 -12.92 -11.72 -6.22
N ALA A 130 -11.82 -12.19 -5.63
CA ALA A 130 -10.49 -11.88 -6.12
C ALA A 130 -10.20 -12.70 -7.39
N ASP A 131 -9.80 -12.01 -8.46
CA ASP A 131 -9.42 -12.60 -9.76
C ASP A 131 -8.24 -11.82 -10.36
N PRO A 132 -7.02 -11.94 -9.79
CA PRO A 132 -5.89 -11.13 -10.17
C PRO A 132 -5.35 -11.47 -11.56
N GLN A 133 -5.39 -10.51 -12.47
CA GLN A 133 -4.91 -10.65 -13.86
C GLN A 133 -3.41 -10.38 -14.01
N THR A 134 -2.80 -9.66 -13.07
CA THR A 134 -1.39 -9.31 -13.11
C THR A 134 -0.55 -10.20 -12.20
N GLU A 135 0.76 -10.36 -12.51
CA GLU A 135 1.69 -11.08 -11.63
C GLU A 135 1.74 -10.48 -10.22
N SER A 136 1.71 -9.14 -10.10
CA SER A 136 1.68 -8.47 -8.80
C SER A 136 0.39 -8.72 -8.03
N GLY A 137 -0.75 -8.71 -8.73
CA GLY A 137 -2.04 -9.02 -8.10
C GLY A 137 -2.08 -10.45 -7.57
N ARG A 138 -1.60 -11.43 -8.37
CA ARG A 138 -1.50 -12.83 -7.94
C ARG A 138 -0.59 -13.00 -6.73
N ALA A 139 0.57 -12.36 -6.73
CA ALA A 139 1.48 -12.43 -5.58
C ALA A 139 0.90 -11.77 -4.32
N CYS A 140 0.17 -10.66 -4.44
CA CYS A 140 -0.54 -10.06 -3.31
C CYS A 140 -1.63 -11.01 -2.78
N PHE A 141 -2.42 -11.61 -3.66
CA PHE A 141 -3.50 -12.51 -3.25
C PHE A 141 -2.96 -13.78 -2.59
N GLU A 142 -1.92 -14.42 -3.14
CA GLU A 142 -1.24 -15.57 -2.54
C GLU A 142 -0.65 -15.23 -1.15
N ALA A 143 -0.14 -14.03 -0.96
CA ALA A 143 0.34 -13.57 0.34
C ALA A 143 -0.80 -13.31 1.35
N GLU A 144 -1.96 -12.82 0.89
CA GLU A 144 -3.15 -12.72 1.74
C GLU A 144 -3.64 -14.09 2.20
N GLU A 145 -3.72 -15.08 1.29
CA GLU A 145 -4.09 -16.46 1.64
C GLU A 145 -3.11 -17.05 2.66
N LEU A 146 -1.80 -16.85 2.45
CA LEU A 146 -0.78 -17.29 3.39
C LEU A 146 -0.98 -16.69 4.80
N LEU A 147 -1.33 -15.40 4.89
CA LEU A 147 -1.61 -14.75 6.17
C LEU A 147 -2.87 -15.33 6.83
N LEU A 148 -3.93 -15.56 6.05
CA LEU A 148 -5.18 -16.11 6.55
C LEU A 148 -5.01 -17.53 7.09
N ASP A 149 -4.29 -18.39 6.36
CA ASP A 149 -3.97 -19.76 6.80
C ASP A 149 -3.19 -19.74 8.13
N ARG A 150 -2.21 -18.84 8.27
CA ARG A 150 -1.45 -18.68 9.52
C ARG A 150 -2.30 -18.11 10.64
N SER A 151 -3.19 -17.17 10.35
CA SER A 151 -4.12 -16.60 11.31
C SER A 151 -5.03 -17.66 11.91
N ASP A 152 -5.56 -18.59 11.09
CA ASP A 152 -6.38 -19.70 11.56
C ASP A 152 -5.57 -20.68 12.43
N ALA A 153 -4.39 -21.05 11.97
CA ALA A 153 -3.57 -22.05 12.66
C ALA A 153 -3.00 -21.53 14.01
N GLN A 154 -2.75 -20.24 14.14
CA GLN A 154 -2.07 -19.61 15.29
C GLN A 154 -2.97 -18.70 16.11
N GLN A 155 -4.27 -18.58 15.78
CA GLN A 155 -5.21 -17.62 16.37
C GLN A 155 -4.66 -16.17 16.33
N LEU A 156 -4.01 -15.82 15.22
CA LEU A 156 -3.38 -14.53 14.98
C LEU A 156 -4.41 -13.52 14.50
N SER A 157 -4.53 -12.38 15.16
CA SER A 157 -5.32 -11.24 14.66
C SER A 157 -4.66 -10.60 13.44
N ALA A 158 -5.40 -10.45 12.35
CA ALA A 158 -4.88 -9.90 11.11
C ALA A 158 -5.87 -8.97 10.41
N ILE A 159 -5.45 -7.77 10.05
CA ILE A 159 -6.20 -6.86 9.17
C ILE A 159 -5.47 -6.75 7.84
N VAL A 160 -6.18 -7.05 6.75
CA VAL A 160 -5.70 -6.84 5.39
C VAL A 160 -6.22 -5.51 4.86
N LEU A 161 -5.32 -4.63 4.42
CA LEU A 161 -5.65 -3.34 3.81
C LEU A 161 -5.31 -3.40 2.32
N ARG A 162 -6.32 -3.55 1.44
CA ARG A 162 -6.16 -3.53 -0.01
C ARG A 162 -6.16 -2.08 -0.50
N TYR A 163 -4.98 -1.51 -0.67
CA TYR A 163 -4.83 -0.14 -1.13
C TYR A 163 -5.11 0.01 -2.61
N ALA A 164 -5.84 1.07 -2.95
CA ALA A 164 -5.90 1.64 -4.28
C ALA A 164 -4.55 2.30 -4.65
N GLY A 165 -4.47 3.00 -5.77
CA GLY A 165 -3.24 3.66 -6.20
C GLY A 165 -2.76 4.70 -5.16
N LEU A 166 -1.66 4.42 -4.48
CA LEU A 166 -1.04 5.37 -3.54
C LEU A 166 -0.36 6.50 -4.31
N TYR A 167 -0.74 7.72 -4.03
CA TYR A 167 -0.10 8.91 -4.57
C TYR A 167 0.18 9.96 -3.48
N GLY A 168 1.00 10.95 -3.79
CA GLY A 168 1.36 12.01 -2.86
C GLY A 168 2.66 12.70 -3.25
N PRO A 169 3.28 13.50 -2.37
CA PRO A 169 4.55 14.16 -2.65
C PRO A 169 5.61 13.19 -3.18
N SER A 170 6.28 13.56 -4.25
CA SER A 170 7.30 12.74 -4.97
C SER A 170 6.78 11.45 -5.62
N ARG A 171 5.46 11.20 -5.64
CA ARG A 171 4.86 10.02 -6.24
C ARG A 171 3.53 10.36 -6.95
N ILE A 172 3.61 11.23 -7.93
CA ILE A 172 2.49 11.53 -8.83
C ILE A 172 2.73 10.81 -10.16
N MET A 173 1.74 10.04 -10.58
CA MET A 173 1.85 9.19 -11.77
C MET A 173 2.08 10.04 -13.03
N ARG A 174 3.13 9.72 -13.80
CA ARG A 174 3.51 10.36 -15.06
C ARG A 174 3.75 11.88 -14.98
N GLN A 175 4.04 12.44 -13.80
CA GLN A 175 4.24 13.88 -13.61
C GLN A 175 5.21 14.48 -14.63
N GLU A 176 6.39 13.87 -14.80
CA GLU A 176 7.42 14.39 -15.71
C GLU A 176 7.06 14.19 -17.19
N SER A 177 6.39 13.09 -17.55
CA SER A 177 5.92 12.84 -18.90
C SER A 177 4.85 13.86 -19.32
N LEU A 178 3.92 14.18 -18.42
CA LEU A 178 2.89 15.22 -18.66
C LEU A 178 3.51 16.60 -18.87
N LYS A 179 4.48 17.00 -18.07
CA LYS A 179 5.21 18.26 -18.27
C LYS A 179 5.87 18.36 -19.63
N ARG A 180 6.34 17.23 -20.19
CA ARG A 180 6.93 17.17 -21.53
C ARG A 180 5.90 17.03 -22.65
N GLY A 181 4.60 16.95 -22.32
CA GLY A 181 3.53 16.74 -23.30
C GLY A 181 3.58 15.37 -23.97
N GLU A 182 4.21 14.37 -23.33
CA GLU A 182 4.24 13.00 -23.82
C GLU A 182 2.84 12.36 -23.72
N PRO A 183 2.44 11.53 -24.70
CA PRO A 183 1.13 10.91 -24.68
C PRO A 183 0.99 9.89 -23.53
N VAL A 184 -0.23 9.76 -23.04
CA VAL A 184 -0.62 8.73 -22.08
C VAL A 184 -1.06 7.49 -22.85
N VAL A 185 -0.32 6.38 -22.67
CA VAL A 185 -0.69 5.11 -23.29
C VAL A 185 -1.83 4.46 -22.49
N GLY A 186 -2.96 4.22 -23.16
CA GLY A 186 -4.13 3.56 -22.60
C GLY A 186 -5.45 4.27 -22.91
N SER A 187 -6.56 3.58 -22.69
CA SER A 187 -7.91 4.11 -22.92
C SER A 187 -8.22 5.28 -21.98
N PRO A 188 -8.73 6.42 -22.49
CA PRO A 188 -9.06 7.61 -21.70
C PRO A 188 -10.17 7.38 -20.68
N ASP A 189 -11.12 6.47 -20.98
CA ASP A 189 -12.36 6.29 -20.22
C ASP A 189 -12.25 5.26 -19.09
N LYS A 190 -11.10 4.61 -18.93
CA LYS A 190 -10.89 3.64 -17.85
C LYS A 190 -10.74 4.29 -16.50
N PHE A 191 -11.37 3.68 -15.52
CA PHE A 191 -11.32 4.15 -14.13
C PHE A 191 -9.97 3.89 -13.47
N LEU A 192 -9.55 4.87 -12.71
CA LEU A 192 -8.45 4.82 -11.76
C LEU A 192 -9.02 5.03 -10.36
N ASN A 193 -8.47 4.33 -9.39
CA ASN A 193 -8.84 4.44 -7.98
C ASN A 193 -7.60 4.83 -7.20
N PHE A 194 -7.75 5.78 -6.30
CA PHE A 194 -6.62 6.36 -5.57
C PHE A 194 -6.88 6.50 -4.08
N ILE A 195 -5.83 6.71 -3.33
CA ILE A 195 -5.80 7.23 -1.98
C ILE A 195 -4.54 8.08 -1.80
N GLN A 196 -4.70 9.27 -1.24
CA GLN A 196 -3.56 10.11 -0.90
C GLN A 196 -2.78 9.46 0.26
N ILE A 197 -1.45 9.55 0.20
CA ILE A 197 -0.55 8.78 1.09
C ILE A 197 -0.70 9.13 2.57
N ASP A 198 -1.06 10.36 2.91
CA ASP A 198 -1.23 10.75 4.31
C ASP A 198 -2.56 10.22 4.86
N ASP A 199 -3.62 10.15 4.03
CA ASP A 199 -4.87 9.47 4.36
C ASP A 199 -4.66 7.96 4.50
N ALA A 200 -3.91 7.36 3.57
CA ALA A 200 -3.52 5.95 3.68
C ALA A 200 -2.78 5.66 5.00
N ALA A 201 -1.87 6.54 5.41
CA ALA A 201 -1.16 6.42 6.68
C ALA A 201 -2.09 6.58 7.89
N ALA A 202 -3.02 7.54 7.86
CA ALA A 202 -3.99 7.74 8.94
C ALA A 202 -4.90 6.52 9.12
N VAL A 203 -5.42 5.95 8.02
CA VAL A 203 -6.21 4.71 8.03
C VAL A 203 -5.38 3.54 8.55
N THR A 204 -4.11 3.41 8.14
CA THR A 204 -3.23 2.34 8.62
C THR A 204 -3.02 2.41 10.13
N VAL A 205 -2.85 3.62 10.67
CA VAL A 205 -2.71 3.81 12.13
C VAL A 205 -3.99 3.39 12.86
N ARG A 206 -5.17 3.68 12.33
CA ARG A 206 -6.43 3.19 12.91
C ARG A 206 -6.52 1.67 12.89
N ALA A 207 -6.16 1.05 11.78
CA ALA A 207 -6.12 -0.40 11.69
C ALA A 207 -5.14 -1.02 12.72
N LEU A 208 -3.96 -0.41 12.91
CA LEU A 208 -3.01 -0.83 13.94
C LEU A 208 -3.56 -0.70 15.36
N ASP A 209 -4.32 0.36 15.65
CA ASP A 209 -4.91 0.57 16.97
C ASP A 209 -6.00 -0.47 17.30
N GLU A 210 -6.59 -1.11 16.29
CA GLU A 210 -7.74 -1.99 16.43
C GLU A 210 -7.45 -3.47 16.08
N VAL A 211 -6.28 -3.79 15.50
CA VAL A 211 -5.99 -5.11 14.95
C VAL A 211 -6.13 -6.24 15.98
N GLU A 212 -5.80 -6.00 17.23
CA GLU A 212 -5.91 -6.99 18.29
C GLU A 212 -7.37 -7.35 18.60
N ALA A 213 -8.26 -6.36 18.61
CA ALA A 213 -9.69 -6.53 18.91
C ALA A 213 -10.51 -7.04 17.74
N GLU A 214 -10.07 -6.76 16.49
CA GLU A 214 -10.82 -7.09 15.27
C GLU A 214 -10.74 -8.58 14.88
N GLY A 215 -9.74 -9.32 15.38
CA GLY A 215 -9.49 -10.67 14.90
C GLY A 215 -9.02 -10.66 13.44
N ARG A 216 -9.85 -11.17 12.51
CA ARG A 216 -9.58 -11.12 11.06
C ARG A 216 -10.53 -10.17 10.36
N ASN A 217 -9.97 -9.23 9.61
CA ASN A 217 -10.76 -8.30 8.81
C ASN A 217 -10.02 -7.88 7.53
N LEU A 218 -10.79 -7.35 6.57
CA LEU A 218 -10.29 -6.85 5.29
C LEU A 218 -11.00 -5.54 4.97
N PHE A 219 -10.26 -4.55 4.48
CA PHE A 219 -10.78 -3.25 4.05
C PHE A 219 -10.20 -2.81 2.72
N LEU A 220 -11.03 -2.19 1.88
CA LEU A 220 -10.61 -1.51 0.67
C LEU A 220 -10.29 -0.06 0.97
N ILE A 221 -9.04 0.34 0.67
CA ILE A 221 -8.51 1.65 1.04
C ILE A 221 -8.40 2.53 -0.21
N SER A 222 -9.43 3.36 -0.41
CA SER A 222 -9.52 4.35 -1.49
C SER A 222 -10.20 5.63 -0.98
N ASP A 223 -10.10 6.71 -1.75
CA ASP A 223 -10.85 7.95 -1.48
C ASP A 223 -12.37 7.82 -1.77
N GLY A 224 -12.78 6.73 -2.42
CA GLY A 224 -14.18 6.47 -2.77
C GLY A 224 -14.67 7.25 -4.00
N HIS A 225 -13.79 7.99 -4.67
CA HIS A 225 -14.09 8.79 -5.85
C HIS A 225 -13.27 8.31 -7.07
N PRO A 226 -13.67 7.19 -7.70
CA PRO A 226 -13.00 6.71 -8.91
C PRO A 226 -13.10 7.76 -10.01
N VAL A 227 -11.97 8.04 -10.65
CA VAL A 227 -11.90 9.01 -11.77
C VAL A 227 -11.47 8.31 -13.04
N THR A 228 -11.89 8.81 -14.20
CA THR A 228 -11.36 8.34 -15.48
C THR A 228 -9.90 8.78 -15.67
N ARG A 229 -9.18 8.13 -16.57
CA ARG A 229 -7.83 8.60 -16.94
C ARG A 229 -7.85 10.02 -17.48
N THR A 230 -8.87 10.37 -18.26
CA THR A 230 -9.06 11.74 -18.77
C THR A 230 -9.12 12.74 -17.61
N GLU A 231 -9.94 12.46 -16.62
CA GLU A 231 -10.09 13.34 -15.45
C GLU A 231 -8.80 13.43 -14.64
N PHE A 232 -8.19 12.28 -14.29
CA PHE A 232 -6.98 12.27 -13.49
C PHE A 232 -5.82 13.03 -14.15
N TYR A 233 -5.52 12.71 -15.42
CA TYR A 233 -4.42 13.35 -16.11
C TYR A 233 -4.75 14.79 -16.53
N GLY A 234 -6.03 15.11 -16.76
CA GLY A 234 -6.50 16.49 -16.98
C GLY A 234 -6.25 17.37 -15.77
N VAL A 235 -6.71 16.95 -14.60
CA VAL A 235 -6.45 17.64 -13.32
C VAL A 235 -4.96 17.75 -13.04
N THR A 236 -4.21 16.67 -13.27
CA THR A 236 -2.75 16.68 -13.02
C THR A 236 -2.04 17.67 -13.94
N ALA A 237 -2.39 17.70 -15.24
CA ALA A 237 -1.81 18.63 -16.22
C ALA A 237 -2.16 20.09 -15.87
N GLU A 238 -3.41 20.37 -15.52
CA GLU A 238 -3.87 21.69 -15.07
C GLU A 238 -3.04 22.21 -13.88
N LEU A 239 -2.92 21.40 -12.82
CA LEU A 239 -2.17 21.77 -11.62
C LEU A 239 -0.66 21.94 -11.88
N LEU A 240 -0.11 21.26 -12.87
CA LEU A 240 1.29 21.38 -13.29
C LEU A 240 1.55 22.53 -14.26
N GLY A 241 0.50 23.19 -14.79
CA GLY A 241 0.63 24.12 -15.92
C GLY A 241 1.15 23.43 -17.19
N ALA A 242 0.86 22.14 -17.36
CA ALA A 242 1.28 21.33 -18.48
C ALA A 242 0.22 21.31 -19.60
N PRO A 243 0.59 20.93 -20.85
CA PRO A 243 -0.37 20.76 -21.91
C PRO A 243 -1.46 19.72 -21.57
N PRO A 244 -2.69 19.84 -22.13
CA PRO A 244 -3.72 18.83 -21.95
C PRO A 244 -3.24 17.42 -22.35
N PRO A 245 -3.64 16.36 -21.63
CA PRO A 245 -3.19 15.01 -21.91
C PRO A 245 -3.69 14.52 -23.26
N ARG A 246 -2.83 13.85 -24.02
CA ARG A 246 -3.17 13.14 -25.24
C ARG A 246 -3.09 11.65 -24.96
N PHE A 247 -3.99 10.86 -25.54
CA PHE A 247 -4.05 9.42 -25.33
C PHE A 247 -3.68 8.66 -26.60
N GLU A 248 -2.97 7.55 -26.41
CA GLU A 248 -2.60 6.61 -27.47
C GLU A 248 -2.96 5.18 -27.07
N SER A 249 -3.37 4.38 -28.03
CA SER A 249 -3.64 2.96 -27.79
C SER A 249 -2.34 2.21 -27.45
N PRO A 250 -2.39 1.27 -26.48
CA PRO A 250 -1.21 0.45 -26.18
C PRO A 250 -0.88 -0.48 -27.34
N ALA A 251 0.41 -0.76 -27.52
CA ALA A 251 0.86 -1.75 -28.48
C ALA A 251 0.32 -3.15 -28.09
N PRO A 252 -0.16 -3.96 -29.04
CA PRO A 252 -0.64 -5.31 -28.76
C PRO A 252 0.41 -6.14 -27.98
N GLY A 253 -0.02 -6.83 -26.90
CA GLY A 253 0.84 -7.67 -26.07
C GLY A 253 1.79 -6.91 -25.13
N SER A 254 1.79 -5.57 -25.13
CA SER A 254 2.59 -4.77 -24.20
C SER A 254 2.09 -4.89 -22.76
N PRO A 255 2.93 -4.55 -21.76
CA PRO A 255 2.49 -4.46 -20.36
C PRO A 255 1.35 -3.47 -20.16
N GLU A 256 1.28 -2.43 -20.98
CA GLU A 256 0.21 -1.44 -21.00
C GLU A 256 -1.10 -2.08 -21.47
N ALA A 257 -1.08 -2.88 -22.54
CA ALA A 257 -2.25 -3.62 -23.03
C ALA A 257 -2.83 -4.56 -21.96
N LYS A 258 -1.97 -5.28 -21.22
CA LYS A 258 -2.42 -6.12 -20.11
C LYS A 258 -3.10 -5.32 -18.98
N ARG A 259 -2.64 -4.10 -18.72
CA ARG A 259 -3.28 -3.22 -17.73
C ARG A 259 -4.64 -2.71 -18.19
N GLU A 260 -4.90 -2.70 -19.50
CA GLU A 260 -6.23 -2.36 -20.04
C GLU A 260 -7.31 -3.40 -19.68
N GLU A 261 -6.94 -4.62 -19.30
CA GLU A 261 -7.87 -5.65 -18.85
C GLU A 261 -8.50 -5.31 -17.48
N SER A 262 -7.83 -4.46 -16.69
CA SER A 262 -8.35 -4.02 -15.39
C SER A 262 -9.13 -2.71 -15.53
N ASN A 263 -10.44 -2.76 -15.29
CA ASN A 263 -11.31 -1.59 -15.21
C ASN A 263 -12.38 -1.83 -14.15
N LYS A 264 -12.28 -1.11 -13.03
CA LYS A 264 -13.18 -1.27 -11.86
C LYS A 264 -13.25 0.01 -11.06
N ARG A 265 -14.28 0.12 -10.23
CA ARG A 265 -14.43 1.18 -9.23
C ARG A 265 -14.40 0.57 -7.85
N ILE A 266 -13.64 1.16 -6.92
CA ILE A 266 -13.46 0.65 -5.56
C ILE A 266 -14.46 1.31 -4.62
N ASP A 267 -15.26 0.50 -3.97
CA ASP A 267 -16.19 0.93 -2.93
C ASP A 267 -15.47 0.93 -1.57
N ASN A 268 -15.43 2.07 -0.92
CA ASN A 268 -14.78 2.24 0.39
C ASN A 268 -15.78 2.38 1.54
N ARG A 269 -17.06 2.06 1.35
CA ARG A 269 -18.10 2.24 2.36
C ARG A 269 -17.77 1.54 3.67
N LYS A 270 -17.26 0.32 3.64
CA LYS A 270 -16.85 -0.41 4.85
C LYS A 270 -15.79 0.34 5.65
N LEU A 271 -14.83 1.00 4.99
CA LEU A 271 -13.84 1.86 5.65
C LEU A 271 -14.54 3.04 6.36
N LEU A 272 -15.44 3.72 5.65
CA LEU A 272 -16.16 4.89 6.20
C LEU A 272 -17.13 4.50 7.31
N ASP A 273 -17.83 3.38 7.19
CA ASP A 273 -18.72 2.83 8.23
C ASP A 273 -17.93 2.49 9.50
N ARG A 274 -16.69 2.00 9.35
CA ARG A 274 -15.84 1.61 10.48
C ARG A 274 -15.19 2.81 11.18
N TRP A 275 -14.60 3.73 10.42
CA TRP A 275 -13.74 4.80 10.97
C TRP A 275 -14.28 6.21 10.73
N GLY A 276 -15.47 6.33 10.13
CA GLY A 276 -16.08 7.61 9.82
C GLY A 276 -15.33 8.37 8.72
N ASN A 277 -15.57 9.67 8.63
CA ASN A 277 -14.87 10.53 7.66
C ASN A 277 -13.45 10.85 8.14
N ILE A 278 -12.55 9.89 8.02
CA ILE A 278 -11.14 10.01 8.40
C ILE A 278 -10.28 10.63 7.29
N LEU A 279 -10.79 10.66 6.05
CA LEU A 279 -10.03 11.10 4.89
C LEU A 279 -10.00 12.64 4.84
N ARG A 280 -8.78 13.18 4.78
CA ARG A 280 -8.52 14.61 4.65
C ARG A 280 -8.68 15.09 3.20
N TYR A 281 -8.38 14.21 2.24
CA TYR A 281 -8.41 14.48 0.82
C TYR A 281 -9.52 13.65 0.16
N PRO A 282 -10.75 14.21 0.08
CA PRO A 282 -11.91 13.45 -0.36
C PRO A 282 -11.89 13.09 -1.84
N ASP A 283 -11.03 13.72 -2.63
CA ASP A 283 -10.89 13.48 -4.06
C ASP A 283 -9.46 13.72 -4.55
N VAL A 284 -9.22 13.27 -5.76
CA VAL A 284 -7.90 13.35 -6.42
C VAL A 284 -7.44 14.80 -6.64
N ARG A 285 -8.35 15.77 -6.88
CA ARG A 285 -7.98 17.17 -7.09
C ARG A 285 -7.39 17.79 -5.81
N ALA A 286 -8.07 17.61 -4.69
CA ALA A 286 -7.62 18.11 -3.39
C ALA A 286 -6.27 17.48 -3.00
N GLY A 287 -6.14 16.15 -3.16
CA GLY A 287 -4.94 15.43 -2.84
C GLY A 287 -3.75 15.75 -3.76
N LEU A 288 -3.97 15.95 -5.06
CA LEU A 288 -2.93 16.37 -6.02
C LEU A 288 -2.44 17.79 -5.73
N ALA A 289 -3.37 18.73 -5.48
CA ALA A 289 -3.01 20.11 -5.15
C ALA A 289 -2.11 20.16 -3.91
N ALA A 290 -2.49 19.44 -2.83
CA ALA A 290 -1.68 19.35 -1.62
C ALA A 290 -0.33 18.67 -1.89
N SER A 291 -0.29 17.61 -2.71
CA SER A 291 0.93 16.85 -3.01
C SER A 291 1.93 17.64 -3.87
N LEU A 292 1.47 18.58 -4.68
CA LEU A 292 2.30 19.43 -5.53
C LEU A 292 2.78 20.71 -4.81
N ALA A 293 2.04 21.16 -3.80
CA ALA A 293 2.44 22.32 -3.00
C ALA A 293 3.70 22.07 -2.13
N GLY A 294 4.10 20.82 -1.99
CA GLY A 294 5.21 20.39 -1.13
C GLY A 294 4.80 20.30 0.35
N PRO A 295 5.68 19.74 1.20
CA PRO A 295 5.47 19.72 2.64
C PRO A 295 5.60 21.09 3.25
#